data_c00829f1f8c93773bd7ac5d1877fa29e
#
_entry.id   c00829f1f8c93773bd7ac5d1877fa29e
#
_cell.length_a   1.000
_cell.length_b   1.000
_cell.length_c   1.000
_cell.angle_alpha   90.00
_cell.angle_beta   90.00
_cell.angle_gamma   90.00
#
_symmetry.space_group_name_H-M   'P 1'
#
loop_
_entity.id
_entity.type
_entity.pdbx_description
1 polymer ?
#
loop_
_entity_poly.entity_id
_entity_poly.type
_entity_poly.pdbx_seq_one_letter_code
_entity_poly.pdbx_strand_id
1 'polypeptide(L)'
;DEKRLLDENLQKAEHFAHDEKLCPPMLAEAKERQTLRTPGQAVEELTGIIVSRQKKQDKLKSAVNVFKGNFTAKNTFNFRTELALDEDYLDFANNLEDFLVYNKIDEFRHRTSERYVDILGRVSKEMGDLTRHESDVDKVIHDINNDFRERNFAGVIKLIALQPVPSADKMVLLMKRIKDFHDDNQYTMGELNLFSSANRDEVNQKAVGHLLDLMKSLVDNPQRRYLTLSDLFLLQFRIVENDNDTGWVDKLSHVGSEGTDTLVKAMINI
;
A
#
# COMPACT_ATOMS: atom_id res chain seq x y z
N ASP A 1 62.15 -26.27 -28.28
CA ASP A 1 60.81 -25.63 -28.39
C ASP A 1 59.69 -26.53 -27.85
N GLU A 2 59.65 -27.82 -28.20
CA GLU A 2 58.62 -28.75 -27.72
C GLU A 2 58.57 -28.95 -26.20
N LYS A 3 59.77 -29.04 -25.57
CA LYS A 3 59.89 -29.22 -24.13
C LYS A 3 59.41 -27.98 -23.35
N ARG A 4 59.71 -26.77 -23.87
CA ARG A 4 59.23 -25.51 -23.27
C ARG A 4 57.73 -25.38 -23.36
N LEU A 5 57.12 -25.75 -24.49
CA LEU A 5 55.71 -25.76 -24.67
C LEU A 5 55.00 -26.78 -23.75
N LEU A 6 55.64 -27.91 -23.53
CA LEU A 6 55.16 -28.94 -22.60
C LEU A 6 55.20 -28.45 -21.15
N ASP A 7 56.28 -27.82 -20.75
CA ASP A 7 56.45 -27.24 -19.39
C ASP A 7 55.47 -26.07 -19.13
N GLU A 8 55.22 -25.22 -20.11
CA GLU A 8 54.24 -24.13 -20.00
C GLU A 8 52.80 -24.70 -19.91
N ASN A 9 52.49 -25.74 -20.65
CA ASN A 9 51.20 -26.41 -20.59
C ASN A 9 51.00 -27.19 -19.29
N LEU A 10 52.09 -27.78 -18.74
CA LEU A 10 52.07 -28.47 -17.45
C LEU A 10 51.79 -27.47 -16.29
N GLN A 11 52.47 -26.32 -16.27
CA GLN A 11 52.23 -25.29 -15.28
C GLN A 11 50.78 -24.75 -15.31
N LYS A 12 50.25 -24.57 -16.51
CA LYS A 12 48.82 -24.20 -16.66
C LYS A 12 47.87 -25.26 -16.15
N ALA A 13 48.15 -26.53 -16.43
CA ALA A 13 47.36 -27.66 -15.96
C ALA A 13 47.43 -27.83 -14.44
N GLU A 14 48.62 -27.62 -13.82
CA GLU A 14 48.81 -27.65 -12.36
C GLU A 14 48.02 -26.53 -11.67
N HIS A 15 47.95 -25.31 -12.27
CA HIS A 15 47.13 -24.22 -11.75
C HIS A 15 45.63 -24.58 -11.70
N PHE A 16 45.14 -25.32 -12.69
CA PHE A 16 43.75 -25.77 -12.71
C PHE A 16 43.45 -26.98 -11.82
N ALA A 17 44.48 -27.83 -11.56
CA ALA A 17 44.33 -28.96 -10.67
C ALA A 17 44.06 -28.59 -9.22
N HIS A 18 44.43 -27.38 -8.79
CA HIS A 18 44.17 -26.86 -7.45
C HIS A 18 42.79 -26.18 -7.30
N ASP A 19 42.02 -25.99 -8.37
CA ASP A 19 40.66 -25.46 -8.28
C ASP A 19 39.66 -26.59 -7.96
N GLU A 20 39.38 -26.79 -6.67
CA GLU A 20 38.45 -27.82 -6.18
C GLU A 20 37.05 -27.77 -6.78
N LYS A 21 36.65 -26.61 -7.29
CA LYS A 21 35.34 -26.40 -7.90
C LYS A 21 35.27 -26.86 -9.35
N LEU A 22 36.40 -26.93 -10.04
CA LEU A 22 36.48 -27.28 -11.46
C LEU A 22 36.85 -28.76 -11.69
N CYS A 23 37.70 -29.30 -10.82
CA CYS A 23 38.22 -30.67 -11.00
C CYS A 23 37.18 -31.80 -11.06
N PRO A 24 36.18 -31.90 -10.16
CA PRO A 24 35.22 -33.02 -10.19
C PRO A 24 34.37 -33.10 -11.46
N PRO A 25 33.73 -31.97 -11.92
CA PRO A 25 32.93 -32.02 -13.15
C PRO A 25 33.77 -32.31 -14.40
N MET A 26 34.98 -31.76 -14.47
CA MET A 26 35.88 -31.91 -15.61
C MET A 26 36.46 -33.34 -15.71
N LEU A 27 36.76 -33.98 -14.58
CA LEU A 27 37.19 -35.38 -14.55
C LEU A 27 36.07 -36.34 -14.98
N ALA A 28 34.81 -36.07 -14.62
CA ALA A 28 33.65 -36.85 -15.08
C ALA A 28 33.48 -36.72 -16.60
N GLU A 29 33.53 -35.49 -17.11
CA GLU A 29 33.37 -35.19 -18.54
C GLU A 29 34.56 -35.73 -19.38
N ALA A 30 35.78 -35.71 -18.85
CA ALA A 30 36.96 -36.29 -19.50
C ALA A 30 36.91 -37.80 -19.54
N LYS A 31 36.26 -38.49 -18.58
CA LYS A 31 36.06 -39.94 -18.60
C LYS A 31 35.03 -40.37 -19.64
N GLU A 32 34.01 -39.59 -19.89
CA GLU A 32 33.00 -39.86 -20.91
C GLU A 32 33.49 -39.59 -22.34
N ARG A 33 34.36 -38.56 -22.51
CA ARG A 33 34.94 -38.20 -23.82
C ARG A 33 36.27 -38.90 -24.00
N GLN A 34 36.31 -40.14 -24.47
CA GLN A 34 37.50 -40.81 -24.96
C GLN A 34 38.01 -40.14 -26.27
N THR A 35 38.52 -38.92 -26.16
CA THR A 35 39.06 -38.20 -27.32
C THR A 35 40.57 -38.27 -27.32
N LEU A 36 41.12 -38.65 -28.48
CA LEU A 36 42.55 -38.62 -28.84
C LEU A 36 43.02 -37.16 -29.00
N ARG A 37 42.93 -36.34 -27.92
CA ARG A 37 43.38 -34.95 -27.93
C ARG A 37 44.81 -34.85 -27.40
N THR A 38 45.60 -33.99 -28.00
CA THR A 38 46.93 -33.68 -27.47
C THR A 38 46.78 -32.86 -26.15
N PRO A 39 47.71 -32.98 -25.22
CA PRO A 39 47.69 -32.22 -23.97
C PRO A 39 47.53 -30.70 -24.19
N GLY A 40 48.12 -30.16 -25.26
CA GLY A 40 47.99 -28.74 -25.62
C GLY A 40 46.55 -28.34 -25.99
N GLN A 41 45.88 -29.17 -26.77
CA GLN A 41 44.48 -28.96 -27.17
C GLN A 41 43.54 -29.01 -25.96
N ALA A 42 43.80 -29.92 -25.00
CA ALA A 42 43.03 -30.01 -23.77
C ALA A 42 43.19 -28.74 -22.90
N VAL A 43 44.40 -28.24 -22.74
CA VAL A 43 44.66 -26.99 -22.00
C VAL A 43 44.02 -25.78 -22.66
N GLU A 44 44.05 -25.70 -23.98
CA GLU A 44 43.43 -24.61 -24.75
C GLU A 44 41.90 -24.62 -24.58
N GLU A 45 41.28 -25.80 -24.65
CA GLU A 45 39.83 -25.95 -24.41
C GLU A 45 39.45 -25.60 -22.98
N LEU A 46 40.20 -26.04 -21.97
CA LEU A 46 40.02 -25.71 -20.58
C LEU A 46 40.11 -24.19 -20.33
N THR A 47 41.13 -23.56 -20.91
CA THR A 47 41.29 -22.11 -20.84
C THR A 47 40.10 -21.40 -21.47
N GLY A 48 39.62 -21.88 -22.62
CA GLY A 48 38.41 -21.34 -23.27
C GLY A 48 37.15 -21.44 -22.38
N ILE A 49 36.97 -22.62 -21.72
CA ILE A 49 35.84 -22.81 -20.81
C ILE A 49 35.91 -21.85 -19.61
N ILE A 50 37.09 -21.69 -19.01
CA ILE A 50 37.27 -20.79 -17.86
C ILE A 50 36.98 -19.33 -18.24
N VAL A 51 37.52 -18.88 -19.37
CA VAL A 51 37.25 -17.51 -19.87
C VAL A 51 35.77 -17.33 -20.17
N SER A 52 35.13 -18.32 -20.76
CA SER A 52 33.68 -18.31 -21.03
C SER A 52 32.86 -18.26 -19.74
N ARG A 53 33.23 -19.05 -18.74
CA ARG A 53 32.62 -19.06 -17.40
C ARG A 53 32.72 -17.67 -16.75
N GLN A 54 33.91 -17.09 -16.72
CA GLN A 54 34.15 -15.76 -16.16
C GLN A 54 33.26 -14.70 -16.84
N LYS A 55 33.21 -14.70 -18.16
CA LYS A 55 32.32 -13.78 -18.92
C LYS A 55 30.85 -13.96 -18.57
N LYS A 56 30.40 -15.20 -18.36
CA LYS A 56 29.01 -15.49 -17.97
C LYS A 56 28.74 -15.01 -16.53
N GLN A 57 29.69 -15.21 -15.60
CA GLN A 57 29.59 -14.71 -14.23
C GLN A 57 29.52 -13.19 -14.18
N ASP A 58 30.36 -12.50 -14.92
CA ASP A 58 30.36 -11.03 -14.99
C ASP A 58 29.03 -10.49 -15.58
N LYS A 59 28.48 -11.17 -16.59
CA LYS A 59 27.16 -10.83 -17.14
C LYS A 59 26.05 -11.05 -16.11
N LEU A 60 26.09 -12.18 -15.37
CA LEU A 60 25.12 -12.46 -14.31
C LEU A 60 25.17 -11.39 -13.23
N LYS A 61 26.38 -11.08 -12.70
CA LYS A 61 26.57 -10.02 -11.70
C LYS A 61 26.02 -8.67 -12.17
N SER A 62 26.32 -8.30 -13.42
CA SER A 62 25.84 -7.07 -14.01
C SER A 62 24.30 -7.05 -14.08
N ALA A 63 23.69 -8.12 -14.60
CA ALA A 63 22.24 -8.22 -14.72
C ALA A 63 21.53 -8.17 -13.35
N VAL A 64 22.04 -8.91 -12.35
CA VAL A 64 21.51 -8.93 -10.99
C VAL A 64 21.64 -7.54 -10.35
N ASN A 65 22.78 -6.86 -10.52
CA ASN A 65 22.96 -5.52 -9.95
C ASN A 65 22.04 -4.48 -10.60
N VAL A 66 21.82 -4.54 -11.92
CA VAL A 66 20.85 -3.70 -12.62
C VAL A 66 19.44 -3.98 -12.08
N PHE A 67 19.05 -5.25 -11.94
CA PHE A 67 17.76 -5.64 -11.38
C PHE A 67 17.59 -5.09 -9.96
N LYS A 68 18.56 -5.33 -9.07
CA LYS A 68 18.57 -4.82 -7.67
C LYS A 68 18.44 -3.31 -7.60
N GLY A 69 19.02 -2.58 -8.56
CA GLY A 69 18.97 -1.12 -8.64
C GLY A 69 17.55 -0.55 -8.80
N ASN A 70 16.61 -1.34 -9.32
CA ASN A 70 15.21 -0.93 -9.49
C ASN A 70 14.41 -0.93 -8.18
N PHE A 71 14.95 -1.45 -7.08
CA PHE A 71 14.22 -1.59 -5.81
C PHE A 71 14.80 -0.68 -4.73
N THR A 72 13.95 -0.23 -3.82
CA THR A 72 14.36 0.45 -2.58
C THR A 72 14.85 -0.56 -1.55
N ALA A 73 15.55 -0.10 -0.51
CA ALA A 73 16.00 -0.95 0.58
C ALA A 73 14.85 -1.63 1.34
N LYS A 74 13.66 -1.02 1.33
CA LYS A 74 12.43 -1.55 1.98
C LYS A 74 11.50 -2.16 0.92
N ASN A 75 11.93 -3.21 0.22
CA ASN A 75 11.04 -3.96 -0.65
C ASN A 75 10.59 -5.27 0.00
N THR A 76 9.37 -5.70 -0.30
CA THR A 76 8.70 -6.85 0.34
C THR A 76 9.45 -8.17 0.13
N PHE A 77 10.16 -8.31 -0.98
CA PHE A 77 10.86 -9.54 -1.35
C PHE A 77 12.36 -9.50 -1.06
N ASN A 78 12.84 -8.44 -0.42
CA ASN A 78 14.25 -8.24 -0.09
C ASN A 78 15.22 -8.33 -1.30
N PHE A 79 14.77 -7.90 -2.49
CA PHE A 79 15.57 -7.95 -3.71
C PHE A 79 16.83 -7.07 -3.68
N ARG A 80 17.01 -6.25 -2.66
CA ARG A 80 18.19 -5.39 -2.48
C ARG A 80 19.18 -5.93 -1.42
N THR A 81 19.19 -7.23 -1.21
CA THR A 81 20.18 -7.90 -0.36
C THR A 81 21.61 -7.62 -0.85
N GLU A 82 22.58 -7.50 0.06
CA GLU A 82 24.00 -7.45 -0.28
C GLU A 82 24.47 -8.83 -0.72
N LEU A 83 25.16 -8.88 -1.84
CA LEU A 83 25.74 -10.08 -2.43
C LEU A 83 27.25 -9.88 -2.52
N ALA A 84 28.00 -10.74 -1.87
CA ALA A 84 29.47 -10.62 -1.79
C ALA A 84 30.19 -11.66 -2.66
N LEU A 85 29.71 -12.90 -2.66
CA LEU A 85 30.35 -14.02 -3.33
C LEU A 85 29.67 -14.32 -4.67
N ASP A 86 30.38 -14.99 -5.57
CA ASP A 86 29.82 -15.43 -6.86
C ASP A 86 28.64 -16.38 -6.70
N GLU A 87 28.66 -17.20 -5.65
CA GLU A 87 27.59 -18.11 -5.28
C GLU A 87 26.34 -17.36 -4.87
N ASP A 88 26.44 -16.25 -4.15
CA ASP A 88 25.31 -15.42 -3.76
C ASP A 88 24.54 -14.91 -4.98
N TYR A 89 25.24 -14.56 -6.06
CA TYR A 89 24.62 -14.10 -7.32
C TYR A 89 23.91 -15.23 -8.03
N LEU A 90 24.45 -16.43 -7.99
CA LEU A 90 23.81 -17.60 -8.58
C LEU A 90 22.55 -18.00 -7.82
N ASP A 91 22.65 -18.06 -6.49
CA ASP A 91 21.51 -18.37 -5.61
C ASP A 91 20.41 -17.32 -5.73
N PHE A 92 20.79 -16.04 -5.84
CA PHE A 92 19.85 -14.97 -6.10
C PHE A 92 19.11 -15.15 -7.43
N ALA A 93 19.83 -15.52 -8.49
CA ALA A 93 19.24 -15.78 -9.81
C ALA A 93 18.31 -17.00 -9.78
N ASN A 94 18.72 -18.09 -9.13
CA ASN A 94 17.90 -19.30 -8.98
C ASN A 94 16.62 -18.98 -8.18
N ASN A 95 16.72 -18.21 -7.10
CA ASN A 95 15.54 -17.75 -6.36
C ASN A 95 14.60 -16.88 -7.20
N LEU A 96 15.12 -16.05 -8.12
CA LEU A 96 14.29 -15.31 -9.07
C LEU A 96 13.61 -16.23 -10.09
N GLU A 97 14.30 -17.26 -10.57
CA GLU A 97 13.71 -18.27 -11.44
C GLU A 97 12.52 -18.95 -10.77
N ASP A 98 12.65 -19.33 -9.49
CA ASP A 98 11.55 -19.87 -8.70
C ASP A 98 10.34 -18.94 -8.62
N PHE A 99 10.56 -17.62 -8.52
CA PHE A 99 9.48 -16.64 -8.56
C PHE A 99 8.70 -16.68 -9.88
N LEU A 100 9.38 -16.92 -10.98
CA LEU A 100 8.77 -17.00 -12.31
C LEU A 100 8.09 -18.34 -12.53
N VAL A 101 8.77 -19.45 -12.20
CA VAL A 101 8.28 -20.83 -12.41
C VAL A 101 7.04 -21.10 -11.55
N TYR A 102 7.05 -20.72 -10.29
CA TYR A 102 5.93 -20.92 -9.35
C TYR A 102 4.95 -19.76 -9.33
N ASN A 103 5.07 -18.80 -10.25
CA ASN A 103 4.16 -17.67 -10.39
C ASN A 103 3.90 -16.90 -9.08
N LYS A 104 4.91 -16.80 -8.21
CA LYS A 104 4.82 -16.18 -6.89
C LYS A 104 4.40 -14.71 -6.95
N ILE A 105 4.66 -14.03 -8.08
CA ILE A 105 4.24 -12.64 -8.30
C ILE A 105 2.72 -12.55 -8.36
N ASP A 106 2.06 -13.45 -9.10
CA ASP A 106 0.61 -13.43 -9.20
C ASP A 106 -0.05 -13.88 -7.89
N GLU A 107 0.54 -14.87 -7.20
CA GLU A 107 0.09 -15.24 -5.84
C GLU A 107 0.18 -14.06 -4.87
N PHE A 108 1.26 -13.28 -4.93
CA PHE A 108 1.39 -12.07 -4.10
C PHE A 108 0.40 -10.99 -4.48
N ARG A 109 0.19 -10.75 -5.79
CA ARG A 109 -0.83 -9.83 -6.29
C ARG A 109 -2.21 -10.22 -5.79
N HIS A 110 -2.54 -11.49 -5.88
CA HIS A 110 -3.79 -12.06 -5.42
C HIS A 110 -4.00 -11.80 -3.92
N ARG A 111 -3.07 -12.24 -3.07
CA ARG A 111 -3.15 -12.01 -1.61
C ARG A 111 -3.20 -10.52 -1.24
N THR A 112 -2.50 -9.69 -1.99
CA THR A 112 -2.53 -8.23 -1.77
C THR A 112 -3.90 -7.67 -2.15
N SER A 113 -4.44 -8.12 -3.29
CA SER A 113 -5.77 -7.75 -3.78
C SER A 113 -6.85 -8.08 -2.76
N GLU A 114 -6.87 -9.29 -2.22
CA GLU A 114 -7.81 -9.70 -1.17
C GLU A 114 -7.72 -8.81 0.07
N ARG A 115 -6.50 -8.50 0.51
CA ARG A 115 -6.30 -7.68 1.71
C ARG A 115 -6.82 -6.26 1.56
N TYR A 116 -6.57 -5.59 0.44
CA TYR A 116 -7.07 -4.22 0.29
C TYR A 116 -8.59 -4.18 0.08
N VAL A 117 -9.18 -5.19 -0.58
CA VAL A 117 -10.64 -5.32 -0.67
C VAL A 117 -11.25 -5.49 0.72
N ASP A 118 -10.68 -6.35 1.57
CA ASP A 118 -11.13 -6.52 2.95
C ASP A 118 -11.02 -5.21 3.78
N ILE A 119 -9.90 -4.51 3.66
CA ILE A 119 -9.71 -3.22 4.36
C ILE A 119 -10.73 -2.18 3.88
N LEU A 120 -10.92 -2.02 2.57
CA LEU A 120 -11.88 -1.08 2.03
C LEU A 120 -13.32 -1.45 2.42
N GLY A 121 -13.64 -2.75 2.43
CA GLY A 121 -14.94 -3.24 2.90
C GLY A 121 -15.20 -2.94 4.37
N ARG A 122 -14.20 -3.09 5.23
CA ARG A 122 -14.31 -2.69 6.65
C ARG A 122 -14.50 -1.19 6.81
N VAL A 123 -13.72 -0.40 6.09
CA VAL A 123 -13.86 1.07 6.11
C VAL A 123 -15.25 1.49 5.63
N SER A 124 -15.75 0.88 4.54
CA SER A 124 -17.10 1.15 4.02
C SER A 124 -18.17 0.79 5.05
N LYS A 125 -18.05 -0.38 5.71
CA LYS A 125 -18.99 -0.80 6.75
C LYS A 125 -19.03 0.17 7.93
N GLU A 126 -17.87 0.49 8.51
CA GLU A 126 -17.77 1.40 9.65
C GLU A 126 -18.30 2.80 9.30
N MET A 127 -17.97 3.27 8.09
CA MET A 127 -18.50 4.55 7.62
C MET A 127 -20.01 4.51 7.37
N GLY A 128 -20.53 3.37 6.89
CA GLY A 128 -21.97 3.15 6.73
C GLY A 128 -22.72 3.18 8.06
N ASP A 129 -22.15 2.58 9.10
CA ASP A 129 -22.72 2.60 10.44
C ASP A 129 -22.72 4.03 11.03
N LEU A 130 -21.63 4.79 10.87
CA LEU A 130 -21.58 6.19 11.27
C LEU A 130 -22.60 7.05 10.51
N THR A 131 -22.74 6.86 9.20
CA THR A 131 -23.71 7.62 8.38
C THR A 131 -25.17 7.29 8.77
N ARG A 132 -25.44 6.07 9.22
CA ARG A 132 -26.77 5.72 9.74
C ARG A 132 -27.10 6.51 10.99
N HIS A 133 -26.14 6.65 11.90
CA HIS A 133 -26.29 7.48 13.11
C HIS A 133 -26.40 8.98 12.79
N GLU A 134 -25.80 9.47 11.67
CA GLU A 134 -25.98 10.85 11.20
C GLU A 134 -27.48 11.13 10.93
N SER A 135 -28.19 10.19 10.30
CA SER A 135 -29.66 10.29 10.08
C SER A 135 -30.46 10.31 11.39
N ASP A 136 -30.01 9.63 12.43
CA ASP A 136 -30.70 9.67 13.72
C ASP A 136 -30.47 11.01 14.42
N VAL A 137 -29.30 11.62 14.27
CA VAL A 137 -29.01 12.98 14.74
C VAL A 137 -29.92 14.01 14.06
N ASP A 138 -30.15 13.89 12.75
CA ASP A 138 -31.05 14.79 12.01
C ASP A 138 -32.47 14.74 12.58
N LYS A 139 -32.98 13.55 12.95
CA LYS A 139 -34.28 13.41 13.60
C LYS A 139 -34.31 14.09 14.96
N VAL A 140 -33.29 13.84 15.78
CA VAL A 140 -33.19 14.47 17.12
C VAL A 140 -33.14 16.00 17.00
N ILE A 141 -32.36 16.55 16.07
CA ILE A 141 -32.27 18.00 15.81
C ILE A 141 -33.62 18.53 15.34
N HIS A 142 -34.34 17.79 14.48
CA HIS A 142 -35.67 18.16 14.04
C HIS A 142 -36.66 18.26 15.23
N ASP A 143 -36.64 17.26 16.11
CA ASP A 143 -37.50 17.22 17.29
C ASP A 143 -37.18 18.36 18.28
N ILE A 144 -35.88 18.63 18.50
CA ILE A 144 -35.43 19.77 19.32
C ILE A 144 -35.92 21.10 18.71
N ASN A 145 -35.79 21.28 17.40
CA ASN A 145 -36.23 22.50 16.73
C ASN A 145 -37.75 22.70 16.82
N ASN A 146 -38.55 21.60 16.78
CA ASN A 146 -39.99 21.64 16.96
C ASN A 146 -40.34 22.03 18.41
N ASP A 147 -39.68 21.41 19.41
CA ASP A 147 -39.88 21.74 20.81
C ASP A 147 -39.55 23.21 21.10
N PHE A 148 -38.49 23.74 20.50
CA PHE A 148 -38.15 25.18 20.64
C PHE A 148 -39.19 26.10 20.02
N ARG A 149 -39.84 25.72 18.91
CA ARG A 149 -40.92 26.51 18.28
C ARG A 149 -42.19 26.55 19.14
N GLU A 150 -42.47 25.47 19.87
CA GLU A 150 -43.66 25.38 20.75
C GLU A 150 -43.49 26.14 22.06
N ARG A 151 -42.27 26.41 22.48
CA ARG A 151 -41.95 27.12 23.72
C ARG A 151 -42.04 28.65 23.53
N ASN A 152 -42.83 29.29 24.34
CA ASN A 152 -42.89 30.75 24.39
C ASN A 152 -41.82 31.29 25.36
N PHE A 153 -40.72 31.83 24.85
CA PHE A 153 -39.60 32.38 25.62
C PHE A 153 -39.88 33.83 26.04
N ALA A 154 -40.97 34.08 26.72
CA ALA A 154 -41.41 35.40 27.24
C ALA A 154 -41.50 36.49 26.14
N GLY A 155 -41.63 36.12 24.88
CA GLY A 155 -41.74 37.05 23.76
C GLY A 155 -40.43 37.71 23.32
N VAL A 156 -39.31 37.43 24.02
CA VAL A 156 -38.00 38.03 23.71
C VAL A 156 -37.25 37.21 22.65
N ILE A 157 -37.21 35.90 22.81
CA ILE A 157 -36.59 35.03 21.84
C ILE A 157 -37.69 34.51 20.89
N LYS A 158 -37.60 34.89 19.62
CA LYS A 158 -38.56 34.53 18.58
C LYS A 158 -38.23 33.21 17.92
N LEU A 159 -36.93 32.83 17.87
CA LEU A 159 -36.49 31.62 17.24
C LEU A 159 -35.19 31.14 17.88
N ILE A 160 -35.13 29.84 18.16
CA ILE A 160 -33.91 29.06 18.33
C ILE A 160 -33.97 27.94 17.33
N ALA A 161 -32.94 27.78 16.52
CA ALA A 161 -32.84 26.69 15.55
C ALA A 161 -31.42 26.15 15.50
N LEU A 162 -31.33 24.85 15.32
CA LEU A 162 -30.11 24.09 15.13
C LEU A 162 -30.12 23.46 13.74
N GLN A 163 -28.93 23.38 13.12
CA GLN A 163 -28.75 22.59 11.90
C GLN A 163 -27.41 21.86 11.92
N PRO A 164 -27.37 20.62 11.47
CA PRO A 164 -26.11 19.95 11.18
C PRO A 164 -25.61 20.41 9.81
N VAL A 165 -24.31 20.73 9.74
CA VAL A 165 -23.63 21.04 8.47
C VAL A 165 -22.58 19.98 8.24
N PRO A 166 -22.53 19.33 7.06
CA PRO A 166 -21.54 18.29 6.77
C PRO A 166 -20.12 18.77 7.04
N SER A 167 -19.34 17.91 7.64
CA SER A 167 -17.94 18.20 7.97
C SER A 167 -17.10 18.39 6.72
N ALA A 168 -16.26 19.42 6.72
CA ALA A 168 -15.22 19.63 5.71
C ALA A 168 -13.89 18.91 6.06
N ASP A 169 -13.89 18.07 7.09
CA ASP A 169 -12.71 17.32 7.52
C ASP A 169 -12.23 16.37 6.43
N LYS A 170 -10.95 16.46 6.10
CA LYS A 170 -10.34 15.70 5.00
C LYS A 170 -10.41 14.19 5.20
N MET A 171 -10.29 13.71 6.45
CA MET A 171 -10.37 12.29 6.78
C MET A 171 -11.79 11.79 6.58
N VAL A 172 -12.79 12.52 7.05
CA VAL A 172 -14.21 12.20 6.88
C VAL A 172 -14.57 12.14 5.39
N LEU A 173 -14.16 13.15 4.63
CA LEU A 173 -14.39 13.18 3.17
C LEU A 173 -13.71 12.02 2.45
N LEU A 174 -12.49 11.65 2.86
CA LEU A 174 -11.79 10.49 2.31
C LEU A 174 -12.54 9.18 2.62
N MET A 175 -12.98 9.00 3.87
CA MET A 175 -13.71 7.80 4.28
C MET A 175 -15.07 7.69 3.59
N LYS A 176 -15.82 8.79 3.42
CA LYS A 176 -17.07 8.82 2.62
C LYS A 176 -16.78 8.42 1.17
N ARG A 177 -15.72 8.95 0.55
CA ARG A 177 -15.31 8.59 -0.81
C ARG A 177 -14.93 7.10 -0.94
N ILE A 178 -14.24 6.55 0.05
CA ILE A 178 -13.90 5.11 0.08
C ILE A 178 -15.17 4.27 0.17
N LYS A 179 -16.12 4.67 1.01
CA LYS A 179 -17.41 4.00 1.12
C LYS A 179 -18.16 3.99 -0.21
N ASP A 180 -18.34 5.16 -0.83
CA ASP A 180 -19.06 5.30 -2.09
C ASP A 180 -18.36 4.47 -3.20
N PHE A 181 -17.02 4.55 -3.28
CA PHE A 181 -16.24 3.74 -4.21
C PHE A 181 -16.42 2.23 -3.98
N HIS A 182 -16.44 1.78 -2.74
CA HIS A 182 -16.65 0.37 -2.39
C HIS A 182 -18.07 -0.07 -2.77
N ASP A 183 -19.09 0.72 -2.44
CA ASP A 183 -20.48 0.38 -2.71
C ASP A 183 -20.75 0.27 -4.22
N ASP A 184 -20.14 1.16 -5.02
CA ASP A 184 -20.24 1.15 -6.49
C ASP A 184 -19.49 -0.02 -7.15
N ASN A 185 -18.43 -0.53 -6.52
CA ASN A 185 -17.49 -1.46 -7.14
C ASN A 185 -17.33 -2.80 -6.40
N GLN A 186 -18.11 -3.09 -5.37
CA GLN A 186 -17.95 -4.27 -4.51
C GLN A 186 -17.92 -5.61 -5.25
N TYR A 187 -18.60 -5.71 -6.40
CA TYR A 187 -18.63 -6.92 -7.23
C TYR A 187 -17.53 -6.97 -8.30
N THR A 188 -16.84 -5.86 -8.54
CA THR A 188 -15.78 -5.75 -9.55
C THR A 188 -14.39 -5.79 -8.93
N MET A 189 -14.27 -5.37 -7.65
CA MET A 189 -13.00 -5.37 -6.92
C MET A 189 -12.52 -6.78 -6.59
N GLY A 190 -11.19 -6.93 -6.51
CA GLY A 190 -10.57 -8.17 -6.07
C GLY A 190 -10.34 -9.14 -7.20
N GLU A 191 -10.67 -10.42 -6.97
CA GLU A 191 -10.46 -11.49 -7.91
C GLU A 191 -11.46 -11.53 -9.06
N LEU A 192 -11.09 -12.31 -10.10
CA LEU A 192 -12.01 -12.68 -11.17
C LEU A 192 -13.17 -13.49 -10.60
N ASN A 193 -14.36 -12.96 -10.76
CA ASN A 193 -15.61 -13.64 -10.45
C ASN A 193 -16.59 -13.48 -11.61
N LEU A 194 -17.77 -14.09 -11.53
CA LEU A 194 -18.78 -14.05 -12.57
C LEU A 194 -19.31 -12.64 -12.90
N PHE A 195 -19.08 -11.68 -12.01
CA PHE A 195 -19.53 -10.28 -12.13
C PHE A 195 -18.37 -9.33 -12.47
N SER A 196 -17.15 -9.85 -12.67
CA SER A 196 -15.97 -9.03 -13.00
C SER A 196 -16.16 -8.39 -14.37
N SER A 197 -16.03 -7.08 -14.43
CA SER A 197 -16.09 -6.29 -15.67
C SER A 197 -14.74 -6.16 -16.35
N ALA A 198 -14.74 -5.71 -17.60
CA ALA A 198 -13.50 -5.49 -18.36
C ALA A 198 -12.57 -4.42 -17.75
N ASN A 199 -13.10 -3.55 -16.87
CA ASN A 199 -12.35 -2.48 -16.20
C ASN A 199 -11.86 -2.86 -14.80
N ARG A 200 -11.86 -4.14 -14.42
CA ARG A 200 -11.45 -4.63 -13.10
C ARG A 200 -10.07 -4.11 -12.68
N ASP A 201 -9.10 -4.16 -13.57
CA ASP A 201 -7.73 -3.76 -13.25
C ASP A 201 -7.65 -2.25 -12.94
N GLU A 202 -8.44 -1.43 -13.62
CA GLU A 202 -8.57 0.00 -13.32
C GLU A 202 -9.25 0.22 -11.96
N VAL A 203 -10.29 -0.53 -11.65
CA VAL A 203 -10.98 -0.48 -10.35
C VAL A 203 -10.01 -0.88 -9.23
N ASN A 204 -9.25 -1.96 -9.41
CA ASN A 204 -8.26 -2.41 -8.44
C ASN A 204 -7.14 -1.37 -8.24
N GLN A 205 -6.68 -0.69 -9.29
CA GLN A 205 -5.73 0.42 -9.17
C GLN A 205 -6.30 1.59 -8.37
N LYS A 206 -7.56 1.97 -8.60
CA LYS A 206 -8.24 3.01 -7.82
C LYS A 206 -8.39 2.61 -6.36
N ALA A 207 -8.73 1.34 -6.10
CA ALA A 207 -8.82 0.80 -4.74
C ALA A 207 -7.49 0.92 -3.98
N VAL A 208 -6.39 0.55 -4.61
CA VAL A 208 -5.03 0.74 -4.05
C VAL A 208 -4.73 2.23 -3.82
N GLY A 209 -5.12 3.11 -4.74
CA GLY A 209 -4.98 4.56 -4.59
C GLY A 209 -5.69 5.07 -3.34
N HIS A 210 -6.93 4.69 -3.13
CA HIS A 210 -7.70 5.06 -1.93
C HIS A 210 -7.06 4.54 -0.63
N LEU A 211 -6.51 3.32 -0.65
CA LEU A 211 -5.80 2.78 0.50
C LEU A 211 -4.51 3.56 0.82
N LEU A 212 -3.76 3.93 -0.21
CA LEU A 212 -2.55 4.75 -0.04
C LEU A 212 -2.88 6.12 0.52
N ASP A 213 -3.94 6.77 0.04
CA ASP A 213 -4.41 8.06 0.57
C ASP A 213 -4.84 7.92 2.04
N LEU A 214 -5.53 6.83 2.40
CA LEU A 214 -5.91 6.54 3.78
C LEU A 214 -4.66 6.36 4.67
N MET A 215 -3.72 5.54 4.24
CA MET A 215 -2.47 5.31 4.99
C MET A 215 -1.68 6.61 5.17
N LYS A 216 -1.57 7.43 4.13
CA LYS A 216 -0.92 8.74 4.19
C LYS A 216 -1.63 9.66 5.18
N SER A 217 -2.95 9.72 5.12
CA SER A 217 -3.75 10.54 6.03
C SER A 217 -3.59 10.12 7.49
N LEU A 218 -3.47 8.81 7.77
CA LEU A 218 -3.21 8.28 9.12
C LEU A 218 -1.79 8.60 9.61
N VAL A 219 -0.80 8.56 8.72
CA VAL A 219 0.59 8.92 9.05
C VAL A 219 0.71 10.41 9.33
N ASP A 220 0.04 11.24 8.54
CA ASP A 220 0.05 12.70 8.70
C ASP A 220 -0.70 13.16 9.98
N ASN A 221 -1.62 12.33 10.49
CA ASN A 221 -2.44 12.61 11.68
C ASN A 221 -2.35 11.48 12.73
N PRO A 222 -1.19 11.21 13.33
CA PRO A 222 -0.97 10.06 14.20
C PRO A 222 -1.77 10.11 15.51
N GLN A 223 -2.24 11.28 15.92
CA GLN A 223 -3.06 11.47 17.12
C GLN A 223 -4.53 11.05 16.90
N ARG A 224 -4.98 11.03 15.65
CA ARG A 224 -6.37 10.72 15.32
C ARG A 224 -6.54 9.23 15.04
N ARG A 225 -6.89 8.48 16.08
CA ARG A 225 -6.99 7.01 16.03
C ARG A 225 -8.37 6.49 15.67
N TYR A 226 -9.41 7.31 15.77
CA TYR A 226 -10.80 6.96 15.51
C TYR A 226 -11.57 8.18 15.03
N LEU A 227 -12.66 7.93 14.34
CA LEU A 227 -13.67 8.91 13.99
C LEU A 227 -14.88 8.70 14.89
N THR A 228 -15.50 9.79 15.26
CA THR A 228 -16.72 9.82 16.05
C THR A 228 -17.85 10.47 15.25
N LEU A 229 -19.08 10.29 15.70
CA LEU A 229 -20.24 10.92 15.08
C LEU A 229 -20.09 12.43 14.99
N SER A 230 -19.51 13.08 16.02
CA SER A 230 -19.25 14.52 16.04
C SER A 230 -18.20 15.00 15.01
N ASP A 231 -17.47 14.08 14.37
CA ASP A 231 -16.55 14.43 13.29
C ASP A 231 -17.28 14.56 11.93
N LEU A 232 -18.49 13.98 11.80
CA LEU A 232 -19.24 13.93 10.54
C LEU A 232 -19.94 15.24 10.20
N PHE A 233 -20.26 16.04 11.19
CA PHE A 233 -20.97 17.31 11.01
C PHE A 233 -20.55 18.34 12.05
N LEU A 234 -20.77 19.59 11.70
CA LEU A 234 -20.69 20.74 12.62
C LEU A 234 -22.12 21.15 12.96
N LEU A 235 -22.37 21.44 14.25
CA LEU A 235 -23.66 21.94 14.68
C LEU A 235 -23.64 23.45 14.61
N GLN A 236 -24.54 24.04 13.82
CA GLN A 236 -24.75 25.49 13.73
C GLN A 236 -26.05 25.88 14.45
N PHE A 237 -26.03 27.09 14.99
CA PHE A 237 -27.10 27.67 15.78
C PHE A 237 -27.58 28.96 15.14
N ARG A 238 -28.88 29.21 15.20
CA ARG A 238 -29.49 30.52 14.84
C ARG A 238 -30.46 30.92 15.91
N ILE A 239 -30.29 32.15 16.40
CA ILE A 239 -31.12 32.74 17.42
C ILE A 239 -31.67 34.05 16.89
N VAL A 240 -32.99 34.25 17.07
CA VAL A 240 -33.64 35.54 16.80
C VAL A 240 -34.16 36.09 18.11
N GLU A 241 -33.52 37.12 18.60
CA GLU A 241 -33.88 37.88 19.81
C GLU A 241 -34.45 39.23 19.42
N ASN A 242 -35.72 39.46 19.70
CA ASN A 242 -36.45 40.65 19.24
C ASN A 242 -36.34 40.86 17.72
N ASP A 243 -35.60 41.92 17.30
CA ASP A 243 -35.34 42.22 15.89
C ASP A 243 -33.88 41.89 15.48
N ASN A 244 -33.12 41.26 16.37
CA ASN A 244 -31.74 40.86 16.11
C ASN A 244 -31.68 39.36 15.72
N ASP A 245 -31.28 39.09 14.50
CA ASP A 245 -31.06 37.74 13.96
C ASP A 245 -29.54 37.48 13.86
N THR A 246 -29.05 36.46 14.57
CA THR A 246 -27.62 36.11 14.56
C THR A 246 -27.15 35.51 13.24
N GLY A 247 -28.06 35.06 12.39
CA GLY A 247 -27.75 34.15 11.31
C GLY A 247 -27.27 32.82 11.87
N TRP A 248 -26.72 31.96 10.99
CA TRP A 248 -26.12 30.66 11.40
C TRP A 248 -24.71 30.89 11.93
N VAL A 249 -24.45 30.44 13.16
CA VAL A 249 -23.15 30.55 13.85
C VAL A 249 -22.69 29.21 14.40
N ASP A 250 -21.39 28.98 14.40
CA ASP A 250 -20.78 27.73 14.86
C ASP A 250 -20.64 27.66 16.40
N LYS A 251 -20.76 28.77 17.08
CA LYS A 251 -20.57 28.87 18.54
C LYS A 251 -21.65 29.75 19.17
N LEU A 252 -22.18 29.29 20.29
CA LEU A 252 -23.13 30.02 21.14
C LEU A 252 -22.43 31.02 22.08
N SER A 253 -21.39 31.72 21.66
CA SER A 253 -20.72 32.73 22.49
C SER A 253 -21.01 34.09 21.91
N HIS A 254 -21.54 34.99 22.77
CA HIS A 254 -21.87 36.40 22.42
C HIS A 254 -22.97 36.55 21.35
N VAL A 255 -23.95 35.65 21.36
CA VAL A 255 -25.00 35.55 20.33
C VAL A 255 -26.21 36.45 20.65
N GLY A 256 -26.33 36.89 21.92
CA GLY A 256 -27.41 37.72 22.38
C GLY A 256 -27.03 38.46 23.66
N SER A 257 -28.02 38.89 24.43
CA SER A 257 -27.77 39.41 25.77
C SER A 257 -27.18 38.31 26.67
N GLU A 258 -26.44 38.65 27.74
CA GLU A 258 -25.83 37.67 28.66
C GLU A 258 -26.87 36.72 29.26
N GLY A 259 -28.09 37.20 29.48
CA GLY A 259 -29.21 36.37 29.92
C GLY A 259 -29.71 35.39 28.84
N THR A 260 -29.77 35.84 27.60
CA THR A 260 -30.16 35.01 26.44
C THR A 260 -29.12 33.91 26.17
N ASP A 261 -27.83 34.24 26.21
CA ASP A 261 -26.72 33.28 26.09
C ASP A 261 -26.82 32.17 27.15
N THR A 262 -27.09 32.55 28.41
CA THR A 262 -27.21 31.62 29.52
C THR A 262 -28.43 30.71 29.36
N LEU A 263 -29.59 31.28 28.98
CA LEU A 263 -30.84 30.56 28.77
C LEU A 263 -30.72 29.53 27.62
N VAL A 264 -30.19 29.96 26.48
CA VAL A 264 -30.00 29.07 25.30
C VAL A 264 -29.02 27.94 25.63
N LYS A 265 -27.91 28.22 26.30
CA LYS A 265 -26.95 27.18 26.73
C LYS A 265 -27.60 26.19 27.70
N ALA A 266 -28.42 26.67 28.65
CA ALA A 266 -29.13 25.80 29.57
C ALA A 266 -30.13 24.90 28.87
N MET A 267 -30.84 25.42 27.85
CA MET A 267 -31.83 24.61 27.09
C MET A 267 -31.22 23.58 26.17
N ILE A 268 -30.04 23.84 25.62
CA ILE A 268 -29.35 22.91 24.73
C ILE A 268 -28.63 21.79 25.55
N ASN A 269 -28.26 22.06 26.79
CA ASN A 269 -27.59 21.14 27.70
C ASN A 269 -28.56 20.25 28.52
N ILE A 270 -29.85 20.44 28.37
CA ILE A 270 -30.88 19.56 28.94
C ILE A 270 -31.28 18.51 27.95
#